data_b3d26eef3d67e72c37127d15e4753b8e
#
_entry.id   b3d26eef3d67e72c37127d15e4753b8e
#
_cell.length_a   1.000
_cell.length_b   1.000
_cell.length_c   1.000
_cell.angle_alpha   90.00
_cell.angle_beta   90.00
_cell.angle_gamma   90.00
#
_symmetry.space_group_name_H-M   'P 1'
#
loop_
_entity.id
_entity.type
_entity.pdbx_description
1 polymer ?
#
loop_
_entity_poly.entity_id
_entity_poly.type
_entity_poly.pdbx_seq_one_letter_code
_entity_poly.pdbx_strand_id
1 'polypeptide(L)'
;FLIISQDGEALYKADPYANAAQLRPETASVITDLTGFKWTDDKWVENKKKEDHLSSAMSIYECHIGSWRKQKDGTKDGYMNYRDIAHELAEYVSDMGYTHVELMGIAEYPFDGSWGYQVTGYYAPTARYGTPKDFMYFVDYMHKKGIGVILDWVPAHFPKDAHGLANFDGSCVYEYADPRKGEHPDWGTKVFDYSKNEVSNFLIANGMYWVDKFHVDGLRVDAVASMLYLDYGRTEGNWVPNKYGGKGNLEAMSFLKHFNSMMKKRFPQAVTIAEESTAWPNVSGDPDNGDCLGFTFKWNMGWMHDFTEYMKLDPYFRKFNHGKLTFSLMYAYSENFILVLSHDEVVHLKCSMLGKMPGDKDDKFSNLKLAYAYMCGHPGKKLLFMGQEFGQWNEWSEERELDWYLLDDESH
;
A
#
# COMPACT_ATOMS: atom_id res chain seq x y z
N PHE A 1 22.26 17.11 -2.25
CA PHE A 1 23.36 17.33 -3.23
C PHE A 1 23.11 18.58 -4.05
N LEU A 2 24.20 19.23 -4.48
CA LEU A 2 24.18 20.21 -5.56
C LEU A 2 24.75 19.53 -6.82
N ILE A 3 23.92 19.43 -7.84
CA ILE A 3 24.30 18.84 -9.14
C ILE A 3 24.33 19.98 -10.17
N ILE A 4 25.39 20.07 -10.94
CA ILE A 4 25.46 20.98 -12.09
C ILE A 4 25.17 20.15 -13.35
N SER A 5 24.05 20.44 -14.00
CA SER A 5 23.64 19.75 -15.23
C SER A 5 24.59 20.03 -16.39
N GLN A 6 24.48 19.30 -17.48
CA GLN A 6 25.28 19.54 -18.69
C GLN A 6 25.08 20.94 -19.27
N ASP A 7 23.88 21.52 -19.08
CA ASP A 7 23.53 22.86 -19.53
C ASP A 7 23.94 23.96 -18.54
N GLY A 8 24.59 23.57 -17.41
CA GLY A 8 25.07 24.48 -16.39
C GLY A 8 24.02 24.89 -15.35
N GLU A 9 22.85 24.28 -15.32
CA GLU A 9 21.84 24.51 -14.32
C GLU A 9 22.21 23.88 -12.98
N ALA A 10 21.98 24.61 -11.88
CA ALA A 10 22.22 24.14 -10.51
C ALA A 10 20.98 23.47 -9.93
N LEU A 11 21.04 22.17 -9.71
CA LEU A 11 19.94 21.35 -9.20
C LEU A 11 20.23 20.93 -7.76
N TYR A 12 19.29 21.23 -6.85
CA TYR A 12 19.36 20.77 -5.45
C TYR A 12 18.54 19.49 -5.30
N LYS A 13 19.21 18.38 -4.99
CA LYS A 13 18.60 17.04 -4.90
C LYS A 13 18.83 16.41 -3.52
N ALA A 14 17.79 15.76 -3.00
CA ALA A 14 17.94 14.85 -1.87
C ALA A 14 18.75 13.61 -2.28
N ASP A 15 19.31 12.91 -1.31
CA ASP A 15 19.97 11.63 -1.55
C ASP A 15 18.92 10.54 -1.78
N PRO A 16 18.89 9.88 -2.95
CA PRO A 16 17.92 8.83 -3.22
C PRO A 16 17.99 7.62 -2.28
N TYR A 17 19.15 7.42 -1.64
CA TYR A 17 19.39 6.33 -0.69
C TYR A 17 19.42 6.79 0.77
N ALA A 18 19.02 8.02 1.07
CA ALA A 18 18.97 8.52 2.44
C ALA A 18 18.06 7.68 3.31
N ASN A 19 18.53 7.31 4.50
CA ASN A 19 17.76 6.53 5.46
C ASN A 19 16.91 7.39 6.40
N ALA A 20 17.01 8.71 6.29
CA ALA A 20 16.17 9.67 7.00
C ALA A 20 16.09 10.99 6.22
N ALA A 21 15.03 11.74 6.45
CA ALA A 21 14.77 13.05 5.87
C ALA A 21 14.42 14.06 6.97
N GLN A 22 14.56 15.34 6.66
CA GLN A 22 13.97 16.39 7.48
C GLN A 22 12.44 16.33 7.42
N LEU A 23 11.81 16.78 8.51
CA LEU A 23 10.37 16.96 8.53
C LEU A 23 9.95 18.07 7.54
N ARG A 24 8.89 17.80 6.77
CA ARG A 24 8.34 18.79 5.85
C ARG A 24 7.98 20.11 6.55
N PRO A 25 8.10 21.28 5.93
CA PRO A 25 8.32 21.50 4.49
C PRO A 25 9.79 21.39 4.06
N GLU A 26 10.69 21.07 4.96
CA GLU A 26 12.12 20.89 4.65
C GLU A 26 12.31 19.63 3.79
N THR A 27 13.36 19.63 2.96
CA THR A 27 13.54 18.60 1.92
C THR A 27 14.91 17.91 1.97
N ALA A 28 15.76 18.27 2.92
CA ALA A 28 17.11 17.71 2.96
C ALA A 28 17.12 16.29 3.53
N SER A 29 18.04 15.48 3.02
CA SER A 29 18.38 14.19 3.58
C SER A 29 19.12 14.36 4.91
N VAL A 30 18.86 13.46 5.84
CA VAL A 30 19.53 13.42 7.16
C VAL A 30 20.45 12.21 7.22
N ILE A 31 21.72 12.45 7.54
CA ILE A 31 22.68 11.37 7.80
C ILE A 31 22.29 10.70 9.12
N THR A 32 21.95 9.43 9.07
CA THR A 32 21.55 8.66 10.25
C THR A 32 22.21 7.29 10.26
N ASP A 33 22.50 6.80 11.46
CA ASP A 33 23.02 5.46 11.70
C ASP A 33 21.87 4.52 12.10
N LEU A 34 21.60 3.52 11.27
CA LEU A 34 20.61 2.48 11.55
C LEU A 34 21.14 1.35 12.43
N THR A 35 22.45 1.32 12.69
CA THR A 35 23.07 0.28 13.53
C THR A 35 22.74 0.48 15.02
N GLY A 36 22.94 -0.58 15.80
CA GLY A 36 22.79 -0.52 17.26
C GLY A 36 21.36 -0.59 17.79
N PHE A 37 20.34 -0.69 16.94
CA PHE A 37 19.00 -1.09 17.40
C PHE A 37 19.02 -2.56 17.81
N LYS A 38 18.45 -2.86 18.97
CA LYS A 38 18.38 -4.24 19.50
C LYS A 38 17.02 -4.82 19.26
N TRP A 39 16.88 -5.61 18.23
CA TRP A 39 15.69 -6.37 17.93
C TRP A 39 15.42 -7.41 19.01
N THR A 40 14.16 -7.69 19.28
CA THR A 40 13.71 -8.70 20.24
C THR A 40 12.71 -9.69 19.63
N ASP A 41 12.58 -9.66 18.31
CA ASP A 41 11.61 -10.38 17.50
C ASP A 41 12.12 -11.70 16.88
N ASP A 42 13.28 -12.22 17.31
CA ASP A 42 13.87 -13.45 16.78
C ASP A 42 12.87 -14.62 16.67
N LYS A 43 12.03 -14.80 17.71
CA LYS A 43 11.00 -15.86 17.70
C LYS A 43 9.94 -15.63 16.63
N TRP A 44 9.56 -14.38 16.41
CA TRP A 44 8.61 -14.00 15.37
C TRP A 44 9.17 -14.38 14.00
N VAL A 45 10.37 -13.92 13.68
CA VAL A 45 11.05 -14.19 12.40
C VAL A 45 11.23 -15.69 12.17
N GLU A 46 11.62 -16.46 13.19
CA GLU A 46 11.75 -17.93 13.08
C GLU A 46 10.42 -18.63 12.83
N ASN A 47 9.35 -18.19 13.47
CA ASN A 47 8.03 -18.76 13.28
C ASN A 47 7.50 -18.45 11.87
N LYS A 48 7.68 -17.21 11.39
CA LYS A 48 7.27 -16.79 10.05
C LYS A 48 7.98 -17.60 8.94
N LYS A 49 9.24 -17.98 9.12
CA LYS A 49 9.95 -18.87 8.16
C LYS A 49 9.32 -20.26 8.03
N LYS A 50 8.55 -20.69 9.02
CA LYS A 50 7.89 -22.00 9.04
C LYS A 50 6.42 -21.94 8.67
N GLU A 51 5.88 -20.72 8.57
CA GLU A 51 4.47 -20.50 8.27
C GLU A 51 4.19 -20.73 6.78
N ASP A 52 3.12 -21.47 6.51
CA ASP A 52 2.54 -21.51 5.16
C ASP A 52 1.55 -20.33 5.03
N HIS A 53 1.99 -19.25 4.40
CA HIS A 53 1.19 -18.04 4.22
C HIS A 53 -0.14 -18.30 3.48
N LEU A 54 -0.20 -19.29 2.60
CA LEU A 54 -1.41 -19.61 1.83
C LEU A 54 -2.47 -20.26 2.71
N SER A 55 -2.08 -21.16 3.62
CA SER A 55 -3.02 -21.87 4.50
C SER A 55 -3.30 -21.13 5.81
N SER A 56 -2.38 -20.30 6.29
CA SER A 56 -2.55 -19.55 7.55
C SER A 56 -3.64 -18.49 7.46
N ALA A 57 -4.38 -18.26 8.54
CA ALA A 57 -5.35 -17.18 8.61
C ALA A 57 -4.64 -15.82 8.51
N MET A 58 -5.20 -14.90 7.71
CA MET A 58 -4.70 -13.54 7.57
C MET A 58 -5.89 -12.57 7.55
N SER A 59 -5.93 -11.69 8.55
CA SER A 59 -6.85 -10.57 8.66
C SER A 59 -6.02 -9.30 8.83
N ILE A 60 -6.16 -8.37 7.90
CA ILE A 60 -5.30 -7.19 7.76
C ILE A 60 -6.10 -5.95 8.15
N TYR A 61 -5.53 -5.13 9.02
CA TYR A 61 -5.99 -3.80 9.35
C TYR A 61 -5.19 -2.77 8.58
N GLU A 62 -5.75 -2.19 7.53
CA GLU A 62 -5.12 -1.14 6.75
C GLU A 62 -5.21 0.18 7.51
N CYS A 63 -4.09 0.87 7.71
CA CYS A 63 -3.98 2.01 8.61
C CYS A 63 -3.11 3.12 8.04
N HIS A 64 -3.63 4.35 8.10
CA HIS A 64 -2.86 5.58 7.94
C HIS A 64 -2.56 6.17 9.32
N ILE A 65 -1.30 6.08 9.76
CA ILE A 65 -0.87 6.47 11.12
C ILE A 65 -1.30 7.89 11.48
N GLY A 66 -1.12 8.85 10.57
CA GLY A 66 -1.37 10.26 10.82
C GLY A 66 -2.83 10.64 11.08
N SER A 67 -3.77 9.75 10.74
CA SER A 67 -5.21 9.97 10.92
C SER A 67 -5.93 8.85 11.66
N TRP A 68 -5.20 7.88 12.20
CA TRP A 68 -5.79 6.86 13.06
C TRP A 68 -6.21 7.46 14.40
N ARG A 69 -5.27 8.12 15.07
CA ARG A 69 -5.50 8.89 16.29
C ARG A 69 -4.54 10.07 16.35
N LYS A 70 -4.96 11.20 16.93
CA LYS A 70 -4.15 12.40 17.07
C LYS A 70 -3.88 12.71 18.53
N GLN A 71 -2.70 13.25 18.84
CA GLN A 71 -2.38 13.79 20.15
C GLN A 71 -3.02 15.18 20.32
N LYS A 72 -3.51 15.45 21.52
CA LYS A 72 -4.12 16.75 21.89
C LYS A 72 -3.10 17.63 22.65
N ASP A 73 -1.83 17.54 22.28
CA ASP A 73 -0.72 18.23 22.97
C ASP A 73 -0.45 19.66 22.43
N GLY A 74 -1.23 20.10 21.44
CA GLY A 74 -1.08 21.40 20.79
C GLY A 74 0.00 21.46 19.72
N THR A 75 0.61 20.34 19.33
CA THR A 75 1.46 20.26 18.12
C THR A 75 0.64 20.57 16.88
N LYS A 76 1.25 21.20 15.87
CA LYS A 76 0.56 21.71 14.67
C LYS A 76 -0.24 20.61 13.95
N ASP A 77 0.31 19.43 13.83
CA ASP A 77 -0.28 18.32 13.07
C ASP A 77 -0.94 17.27 13.99
N GLY A 78 -0.62 17.28 15.30
CA GLY A 78 -1.16 16.35 16.29
C GLY A 78 -0.78 14.90 16.01
N TYR A 79 0.28 14.62 15.28
CA TYR A 79 0.69 13.25 14.99
C TYR A 79 1.26 12.55 16.21
N MET A 80 0.85 11.32 16.42
CA MET A 80 1.51 10.41 17.34
C MET A 80 2.86 9.98 16.77
N ASN A 81 3.87 9.83 17.63
CA ASN A 81 5.12 9.25 17.20
C ASN A 81 5.02 7.71 17.08
N TYR A 82 5.98 7.10 16.34
CA TYR A 82 6.00 5.66 16.12
C TYR A 82 5.96 4.82 17.40
N ARG A 83 6.57 5.31 18.49
CA ARG A 83 6.64 4.54 19.76
C ARG A 83 5.31 4.55 20.48
N ASP A 84 4.66 5.71 20.56
CA ASP A 84 3.39 5.84 21.28
C ASP A 84 2.29 5.09 20.53
N ILE A 85 2.21 5.27 19.20
CA ILE A 85 1.20 4.58 18.41
C ILE A 85 1.41 3.06 18.38
N ALA A 86 2.65 2.56 18.51
CA ALA A 86 2.91 1.12 18.58
C ALA A 86 2.14 0.46 19.72
N HIS A 87 2.07 1.12 20.89
CA HIS A 87 1.35 0.60 22.05
C HIS A 87 -0.16 0.57 21.83
N GLU A 88 -0.72 1.71 21.42
CA GLU A 88 -2.17 1.84 21.25
C GLU A 88 -2.71 0.99 20.10
N LEU A 89 -2.04 1.05 18.94
CA LEU A 89 -2.47 0.31 17.75
C LEU A 89 -2.33 -1.20 17.95
N ALA A 90 -1.22 -1.68 18.55
CA ALA A 90 -1.04 -3.11 18.79
C ALA A 90 -2.07 -3.69 19.75
N GLU A 91 -2.44 -2.95 20.82
CA GLU A 91 -3.50 -3.36 21.72
C GLU A 91 -4.84 -3.42 20.98
N TYR A 92 -5.20 -2.36 20.29
CA TYR A 92 -6.44 -2.28 19.53
C TYR A 92 -6.61 -3.40 18.50
N VAL A 93 -5.62 -3.59 17.62
CA VAL A 93 -5.72 -4.61 16.55
C VAL A 93 -5.69 -6.04 17.11
N SER A 94 -5.00 -6.26 18.25
CA SER A 94 -5.02 -7.56 18.94
C SER A 94 -6.39 -7.86 19.52
N ASP A 95 -7.01 -6.89 20.18
CA ASP A 95 -8.35 -7.04 20.77
C ASP A 95 -9.42 -7.26 19.70
N MET A 96 -9.27 -6.62 18.54
CA MET A 96 -10.14 -6.79 17.39
C MET A 96 -9.86 -8.09 16.60
N GLY A 97 -8.82 -8.84 16.91
CA GLY A 97 -8.49 -10.12 16.29
C GLY A 97 -7.82 -10.05 14.93
N TYR A 98 -7.22 -8.91 14.57
CA TYR A 98 -6.40 -8.80 13.37
C TYR A 98 -5.05 -9.49 13.56
N THR A 99 -4.50 -10.01 12.46
CA THR A 99 -3.20 -10.69 12.45
C THR A 99 -2.08 -9.80 11.92
N HIS A 100 -2.41 -8.82 11.11
CA HIS A 100 -1.46 -7.89 10.47
C HIS A 100 -2.02 -6.48 10.46
N VAL A 101 -1.11 -5.51 10.48
CA VAL A 101 -1.38 -4.13 10.06
C VAL A 101 -0.74 -3.87 8.69
N GLU A 102 -1.43 -3.17 7.81
CA GLU A 102 -0.88 -2.66 6.56
C GLU A 102 -0.81 -1.14 6.64
N LEU A 103 0.40 -0.59 6.55
CA LEU A 103 0.67 0.81 6.82
C LEU A 103 0.82 1.60 5.51
N MET A 104 -0.04 2.59 5.32
CA MET A 104 0.08 3.58 4.25
C MET A 104 1.10 4.66 4.60
N GLY A 105 1.79 5.21 3.60
CA GLY A 105 2.58 6.43 3.72
C GLY A 105 3.78 6.35 4.68
N ILE A 106 4.50 5.24 4.70
CA ILE A 106 5.69 5.10 5.56
C ILE A 106 6.97 5.59 4.88
N ALA A 107 7.15 5.41 3.58
CA ALA A 107 8.25 6.05 2.86
C ALA A 107 8.04 7.57 2.81
N GLU A 108 9.13 8.38 2.94
CA GLU A 108 9.02 9.84 3.05
C GLU A 108 8.40 10.48 1.80
N TYR A 109 7.49 11.42 2.01
CA TYR A 109 6.75 12.12 0.98
C TYR A 109 6.47 13.59 1.40
N PRO A 110 6.41 14.57 0.45
CA PRO A 110 6.28 15.98 0.78
C PRO A 110 4.85 16.44 1.02
N PHE A 111 3.85 15.83 0.38
CA PHE A 111 2.48 16.30 0.31
C PHE A 111 1.51 15.37 1.04
N ASP A 112 0.92 15.83 2.15
CA ASP A 112 0.04 15.02 3.00
C ASP A 112 -1.18 14.47 2.24
N GLY A 113 -1.78 15.27 1.37
CA GLY A 113 -2.92 14.86 0.53
C GLY A 113 -2.61 13.78 -0.51
N SER A 114 -1.34 13.36 -0.63
CA SER A 114 -0.97 12.17 -1.42
C SER A 114 -1.06 10.87 -0.63
N TRP A 115 -1.33 10.93 0.68
CA TRP A 115 -1.41 9.79 1.59
C TRP A 115 -0.16 8.90 1.62
N GLY A 116 0.96 9.42 1.08
CA GLY A 116 2.22 8.70 0.93
C GLY A 116 2.46 8.07 -0.44
N TYR A 117 1.57 8.26 -1.41
CA TYR A 117 1.76 7.71 -2.77
C TYR A 117 2.66 8.57 -3.67
N GLN A 118 3.05 9.76 -3.24
CA GLN A 118 4.03 10.60 -3.93
C GLN A 118 5.38 10.58 -3.21
N VAL A 119 6.06 9.45 -3.25
CA VAL A 119 7.29 9.18 -2.51
C VAL A 119 8.47 9.96 -3.08
N THR A 120 9.20 10.66 -2.20
CA THR A 120 10.48 11.32 -2.53
C THR A 120 11.67 10.70 -1.81
N GLY A 121 11.46 10.02 -0.68
CA GLY A 121 12.50 9.36 0.11
C GLY A 121 12.26 7.85 0.24
N TYR A 122 12.62 7.08 -0.79
CA TYR A 122 12.32 5.65 -0.87
C TYR A 122 12.92 4.80 0.25
N TYR A 123 14.08 5.21 0.81
CA TYR A 123 14.80 4.50 1.85
C TYR A 123 14.64 5.13 3.24
N ALA A 124 13.82 6.17 3.38
CA ALA A 124 13.61 6.89 4.63
C ALA A 124 12.19 6.66 5.15
N PRO A 125 12.01 6.11 6.37
CA PRO A 125 10.72 6.24 7.06
C PRO A 125 10.37 7.71 7.25
N THR A 126 9.10 8.07 7.02
CA THR A 126 8.68 9.48 7.11
C THR A 126 9.00 10.08 8.48
N ALA A 127 9.58 11.28 8.45
CA ALA A 127 9.91 12.04 9.65
C ALA A 127 8.69 12.55 10.43
N ARG A 128 7.49 12.42 9.87
CA ARG A 128 6.22 12.83 10.51
C ARG A 128 6.00 12.18 11.86
N TYR A 129 6.43 10.95 12.00
CA TYR A 129 6.13 10.12 13.18
C TYR A 129 7.38 9.79 14.00
N GLY A 130 8.54 10.35 13.67
CA GLY A 130 9.78 10.15 14.41
C GLY A 130 10.97 9.71 13.57
N THR A 131 11.92 9.06 14.22
CA THR A 131 13.18 8.61 13.60
C THR A 131 13.04 7.19 13.01
N PRO A 132 13.96 6.77 12.12
CA PRO A 132 14.01 5.38 11.65
C PRO A 132 14.12 4.35 12.79
N LYS A 133 14.82 4.65 13.87
CA LYS A 133 14.90 3.75 15.04
C LYS A 133 13.58 3.68 15.83
N ASP A 134 12.76 4.72 15.78
CA ASP A 134 11.42 4.70 16.35
C ASP A 134 10.48 3.82 15.52
N PHE A 135 10.65 3.82 14.19
CA PHE A 135 9.93 2.88 13.32
C PHE A 135 10.40 1.42 13.54
N MET A 136 11.71 1.18 13.72
CA MET A 136 12.20 -0.16 14.15
C MET A 136 11.54 -0.61 15.45
N TYR A 137 11.41 0.30 16.43
CA TYR A 137 10.71 0.00 17.68
C TYR A 137 9.24 -0.34 17.46
N PHE A 138 8.56 0.39 16.57
CA PHE A 138 7.16 0.11 16.20
C PHE A 138 7.01 -1.34 15.71
N VAL A 139 7.83 -1.75 14.75
CA VAL A 139 7.77 -3.10 14.17
C VAL A 139 8.11 -4.17 15.23
N ASP A 140 9.19 -4.00 16.00
CA ASP A 140 9.58 -4.91 17.07
C ASP A 140 8.47 -5.08 18.13
N TYR A 141 7.75 -4.00 18.44
CA TYR A 141 6.65 -4.04 19.38
C TYR A 141 5.41 -4.76 18.83
N MET A 142 5.07 -4.54 17.53
CA MET A 142 4.02 -5.29 16.86
C MET A 142 4.30 -6.79 16.87
N HIS A 143 5.52 -7.21 16.55
CA HIS A 143 5.95 -8.60 16.58
C HIS A 143 5.84 -9.22 17.98
N LYS A 144 6.17 -8.47 19.04
CA LYS A 144 5.95 -8.91 20.44
C LYS A 144 4.51 -9.20 20.75
N LYS A 145 3.59 -8.48 20.13
CA LYS A 145 2.14 -8.66 20.29
C LYS A 145 1.55 -9.70 19.34
N GLY A 146 2.37 -10.31 18.50
CA GLY A 146 1.93 -11.31 17.53
C GLY A 146 1.27 -10.74 16.27
N ILE A 147 1.55 -9.47 15.96
CA ILE A 147 1.00 -8.73 14.81
C ILE A 147 2.10 -8.54 13.76
N GLY A 148 1.84 -8.97 12.53
CA GLY A 148 2.71 -8.71 11.39
C GLY A 148 2.53 -7.29 10.85
N VAL A 149 3.57 -6.78 10.19
CA VAL A 149 3.57 -5.44 9.60
C VAL A 149 3.81 -5.53 8.10
N ILE A 150 2.86 -5.02 7.31
CA ILE A 150 2.94 -4.88 5.85
C ILE A 150 3.09 -3.40 5.53
N LEU A 151 3.94 -3.06 4.57
CA LEU A 151 4.05 -1.69 4.08
C LEU A 151 3.45 -1.54 2.70
N ASP A 152 2.78 -0.41 2.51
CA ASP A 152 2.41 0.05 1.18
C ASP A 152 3.66 0.60 0.47
N TRP A 153 3.99 0.01 -0.68
CA TRP A 153 5.21 0.29 -1.44
C TRP A 153 4.87 0.71 -2.87
N VAL A 154 5.43 1.83 -3.29
CA VAL A 154 5.06 2.53 -4.54
C VAL A 154 6.18 2.48 -5.58
N PRO A 155 6.45 1.34 -6.25
CA PRO A 155 7.46 1.25 -7.30
C PRO A 155 6.94 1.66 -8.69
N ALA A 156 5.67 2.04 -8.80
CA ALA A 156 5.04 2.36 -10.08
C ALA A 156 5.42 3.75 -10.59
N HIS A 157 5.46 4.73 -9.69
CA HIS A 157 5.63 6.14 -10.07
C HIS A 157 6.23 6.97 -8.93
N PHE A 158 6.59 8.22 -9.23
CA PHE A 158 7.11 9.18 -8.25
C PHE A 158 6.75 10.62 -8.67
N PRO A 159 6.70 11.58 -7.71
CA PRO A 159 6.29 12.95 -7.99
C PRO A 159 7.38 13.74 -8.74
N LYS A 160 6.98 14.91 -9.25
CA LYS A 160 7.86 15.83 -9.99
C LYS A 160 8.56 16.87 -9.10
N ASP A 161 8.52 16.71 -7.79
CA ASP A 161 9.16 17.60 -6.83
C ASP A 161 10.64 17.80 -7.15
N ALA A 162 11.08 19.07 -7.15
CA ALA A 162 12.41 19.44 -7.62
C ALA A 162 13.56 18.76 -6.85
N HIS A 163 13.37 18.48 -5.56
CA HIS A 163 14.35 17.80 -4.72
C HIS A 163 14.34 16.27 -4.88
N GLY A 164 13.28 15.70 -5.51
CA GLY A 164 13.10 14.27 -5.71
C GLY A 164 13.84 13.70 -6.93
N LEU A 165 13.34 12.57 -7.43
CA LEU A 165 14.00 11.77 -8.48
C LEU A 165 13.82 12.32 -9.89
N ALA A 166 12.76 13.11 -10.15
CA ALA A 166 12.45 13.60 -11.50
C ALA A 166 13.58 14.48 -12.06
N ASN A 167 14.01 14.19 -13.28
CA ASN A 167 15.11 14.89 -13.95
C ASN A 167 16.34 15.05 -13.06
N PHE A 168 16.82 13.97 -12.48
CA PHE A 168 17.72 13.97 -11.32
C PHE A 168 19.00 14.77 -11.52
N ASP A 169 19.62 14.64 -12.67
CA ASP A 169 20.84 15.37 -13.07
C ASP A 169 20.61 16.35 -14.25
N GLY A 170 19.35 16.70 -14.50
CA GLY A 170 18.92 17.42 -15.68
C GLY A 170 18.48 16.50 -16.83
N SER A 171 18.59 15.19 -16.65
CA SER A 171 18.14 14.18 -17.60
C SER A 171 17.18 13.17 -16.96
N CYS A 172 16.55 12.31 -17.77
CA CYS A 172 15.68 11.23 -17.32
C CYS A 172 16.50 10.06 -16.76
N VAL A 173 17.02 10.18 -15.51
CA VAL A 173 17.79 9.11 -14.86
C VAL A 173 16.89 7.96 -14.45
N TYR A 174 15.81 8.24 -13.73
CA TYR A 174 14.90 7.25 -13.15
C TYR A 174 13.69 6.97 -14.03
N GLU A 175 13.21 7.95 -14.78
CA GLU A 175 12.02 7.86 -15.60
C GLU A 175 12.31 7.52 -17.07
N TYR A 176 11.27 7.05 -17.79
CA TYR A 176 11.31 6.98 -19.26
C TYR A 176 11.39 8.38 -19.85
N ALA A 177 12.24 8.55 -20.88
CA ALA A 177 12.41 9.84 -21.57
C ALA A 177 11.20 10.21 -22.45
N ASP A 178 10.52 9.22 -23.06
CA ASP A 178 9.30 9.45 -23.84
C ASP A 178 8.11 9.68 -22.87
N PRO A 179 7.47 10.88 -22.86
CA PRO A 179 6.38 11.18 -21.93
C PRO A 179 5.17 10.26 -22.11
N ARG A 180 4.99 9.65 -23.30
CA ARG A 180 3.94 8.65 -23.54
C ARG A 180 4.15 7.34 -22.77
N LYS A 181 5.36 7.11 -22.23
CA LYS A 181 5.70 6.01 -21.31
C LYS A 181 6.02 6.54 -19.90
N GLY A 182 6.65 7.70 -19.83
CA GLY A 182 7.31 8.25 -18.64
C GLY A 182 6.42 9.13 -17.75
N GLU A 183 5.15 9.34 -18.09
CA GLU A 183 4.24 10.14 -17.28
C GLU A 183 2.88 9.47 -17.09
N HIS A 184 2.29 9.63 -15.90
CA HIS A 184 0.87 9.39 -15.65
C HIS A 184 0.13 10.73 -15.68
N PRO A 185 -0.63 11.04 -16.76
CA PRO A 185 -1.29 12.34 -16.92
C PRO A 185 -2.28 12.64 -15.79
N ASP A 186 -3.05 11.64 -15.36
CA ASP A 186 -4.10 11.78 -14.35
C ASP A 186 -3.52 12.03 -12.94
N TRP A 187 -2.34 11.48 -12.64
CA TRP A 187 -1.70 11.62 -11.33
C TRP A 187 -0.62 12.70 -11.30
N GLY A 188 -0.22 13.22 -12.46
CA GLY A 188 0.85 14.21 -12.59
C GLY A 188 2.23 13.69 -12.21
N THR A 189 2.44 12.38 -12.18
CA THR A 189 3.67 11.72 -11.73
C THR A 189 4.51 11.20 -12.88
N LYS A 190 5.79 10.88 -12.61
CA LYS A 190 6.70 10.19 -13.50
C LYS A 190 6.61 8.67 -13.32
N VAL A 191 6.88 7.91 -14.37
CA VAL A 191 6.94 6.45 -14.38
C VAL A 191 8.39 5.99 -14.40
N PHE A 192 8.75 5.06 -13.53
CA PHE A 192 10.10 4.46 -13.52
C PHE A 192 10.42 3.75 -14.82
N ASP A 193 11.65 3.94 -15.30
CA ASP A 193 12.17 3.24 -16.51
C ASP A 193 12.70 1.85 -16.13
N TYR A 194 11.82 0.86 -16.13
CA TYR A 194 12.18 -0.53 -15.80
C TYR A 194 13.13 -1.18 -16.81
N SER A 195 13.40 -0.55 -17.95
CA SER A 195 14.37 -1.03 -18.93
C SER A 195 15.82 -0.80 -18.49
N LYS A 196 16.04 0.12 -17.53
CA LYS A 196 17.34 0.41 -16.95
C LYS A 196 17.65 -0.53 -15.79
N ASN A 197 18.76 -1.24 -15.87
CA ASN A 197 19.18 -2.15 -14.80
C ASN A 197 19.41 -1.42 -13.47
N GLU A 198 19.91 -0.19 -13.51
CA GLU A 198 20.17 0.66 -12.36
C GLU A 198 18.86 1.03 -11.62
N VAL A 199 17.80 1.36 -12.37
CA VAL A 199 16.47 1.67 -11.82
C VAL A 199 15.83 0.42 -11.24
N SER A 200 15.89 -0.70 -11.96
CA SER A 200 15.39 -1.98 -11.45
C SER A 200 16.13 -2.40 -10.18
N ASN A 201 17.46 -2.23 -10.14
CA ASN A 201 18.26 -2.53 -8.95
C ASN A 201 17.92 -1.59 -7.78
N PHE A 202 17.74 -0.29 -8.03
CA PHE A 202 17.30 0.68 -7.02
C PHE A 202 16.00 0.25 -6.36
N LEU A 203 15.00 -0.13 -7.14
CA LEU A 203 13.69 -0.54 -6.64
C LEU A 203 13.72 -1.90 -5.92
N ILE A 204 14.40 -2.91 -6.51
CA ILE A 204 14.54 -4.24 -5.87
C ILE A 204 15.26 -4.13 -4.54
N ALA A 205 16.38 -3.37 -4.50
CA ALA A 205 17.13 -3.14 -3.28
C ALA A 205 16.28 -2.39 -2.24
N ASN A 206 15.44 -1.45 -2.67
CA ASN A 206 14.53 -0.71 -1.80
C ASN A 206 13.48 -1.62 -1.17
N GLY A 207 12.77 -2.44 -1.94
CA GLY A 207 11.80 -3.39 -1.38
C GLY A 207 12.45 -4.35 -0.38
N MET A 208 13.63 -4.88 -0.72
CA MET A 208 14.40 -5.76 0.17
C MET A 208 14.91 -5.04 1.42
N TYR A 209 15.26 -3.75 1.32
CA TYR A 209 15.71 -2.93 2.43
C TYR A 209 14.67 -2.82 3.56
N TRP A 210 13.40 -2.65 3.22
CA TRP A 210 12.33 -2.58 4.21
C TRP A 210 12.22 -3.88 5.01
N VAL A 211 12.38 -5.02 4.35
CA VAL A 211 12.36 -6.33 5.04
C VAL A 211 13.64 -6.57 5.84
N ASP A 212 14.81 -6.23 5.27
CA ASP A 212 16.12 -6.50 5.89
C ASP A 212 16.42 -5.59 7.09
N LYS A 213 16.06 -4.29 6.98
CA LYS A 213 16.42 -3.30 8.00
C LYS A 213 15.31 -3.01 9.00
N PHE A 214 14.06 -3.15 8.59
CA PHE A 214 12.92 -2.84 9.45
C PHE A 214 12.07 -4.07 9.79
N HIS A 215 12.48 -5.27 9.36
CA HIS A 215 11.84 -6.54 9.65
C HIS A 215 10.35 -6.60 9.28
N VAL A 216 9.90 -5.81 8.31
CA VAL A 216 8.50 -5.87 7.88
C VAL A 216 8.17 -7.24 7.25
N ASP A 217 6.94 -7.71 7.47
CA ASP A 217 6.50 -9.04 7.05
C ASP A 217 5.99 -9.10 5.62
N GLY A 218 5.83 -7.95 4.98
CA GLY A 218 5.42 -7.91 3.58
C GLY A 218 5.36 -6.51 3.00
N LEU A 219 5.18 -6.51 1.67
CA LEU A 219 4.98 -5.29 0.88
C LEU A 219 3.71 -5.44 0.05
N ARG A 220 2.79 -4.49 0.18
CA ARG A 220 1.71 -4.28 -0.79
C ARG A 220 2.25 -3.36 -1.88
N VAL A 221 2.25 -3.85 -3.11
CA VAL A 221 2.77 -3.14 -4.28
C VAL A 221 1.64 -2.37 -4.92
N ASP A 222 1.75 -1.05 -4.84
CA ASP A 222 0.77 -0.10 -5.35
C ASP A 222 0.73 -0.08 -6.88
N ALA A 223 -0.48 0.08 -7.43
CA ALA A 223 -0.75 0.40 -8.82
C ALA A 223 -0.11 -0.56 -9.85
N VAL A 224 -0.06 -1.86 -9.57
CA VAL A 224 0.58 -2.86 -10.46
C VAL A 224 -0.04 -2.83 -11.86
N ALA A 225 -1.34 -2.61 -12.00
CA ALA A 225 -1.98 -2.45 -13.31
C ALA A 225 -1.34 -1.33 -14.14
N SER A 226 -1.00 -0.20 -13.52
CA SER A 226 -0.35 0.92 -14.19
C SER A 226 1.07 0.60 -14.68
N MET A 227 1.73 -0.37 -14.04
CA MET A 227 3.04 -0.87 -14.45
C MET A 227 2.93 -1.82 -15.65
N LEU A 228 1.89 -2.67 -15.66
CA LEU A 228 1.72 -3.75 -16.64
C LEU A 228 1.19 -3.25 -17.98
N TYR A 229 0.36 -2.21 -18.00
CA TYR A 229 -0.29 -1.72 -19.22
C TYR A 229 0.32 -0.40 -19.71
N LEU A 230 0.90 -0.41 -20.91
CA LEU A 230 1.48 0.79 -21.55
C LEU A 230 0.43 1.86 -21.90
N ASP A 231 -0.83 1.47 -22.03
CA ASP A 231 -1.96 2.36 -22.31
C ASP A 231 -2.79 2.72 -21.05
N TYR A 232 -2.32 2.37 -19.86
CA TYR A 232 -3.03 2.66 -18.60
C TYR A 232 -3.26 4.18 -18.43
N GLY A 233 -4.53 4.57 -18.25
CA GLY A 233 -4.90 5.99 -18.09
C GLY A 233 -4.60 6.88 -19.30
N ARG A 234 -4.37 6.31 -20.49
CA ARG A 234 -4.00 7.05 -21.69
C ARG A 234 -5.05 6.91 -22.79
N THR A 235 -5.23 8.00 -23.54
CA THR A 235 -6.10 8.00 -24.72
C THR A 235 -5.39 7.36 -25.91
N GLU A 236 -6.17 6.95 -26.91
CA GLU A 236 -5.65 6.39 -28.15
C GLU A 236 -4.64 7.36 -28.81
N GLY A 237 -3.51 6.83 -29.26
CA GLY A 237 -2.40 7.61 -29.86
C GLY A 237 -1.43 8.23 -28.83
N ASN A 238 -1.76 8.25 -27.54
CA ASN A 238 -0.91 8.83 -26.48
C ASN A 238 -0.14 7.78 -25.67
N TRP A 239 0.10 6.61 -26.23
CA TRP A 239 0.92 5.55 -25.65
C TRP A 239 1.78 4.86 -26.71
N VAL A 240 2.81 4.14 -26.28
CA VAL A 240 3.76 3.46 -27.18
C VAL A 240 3.63 1.96 -26.97
N PRO A 241 3.32 1.19 -28.01
CA PRO A 241 3.24 -0.27 -27.92
C PRO A 241 4.62 -0.89 -27.62
N ASN A 242 4.61 -2.09 -27.07
CA ASN A 242 5.84 -2.87 -26.89
C ASN A 242 6.40 -3.35 -28.26
N LYS A 243 7.57 -3.94 -28.25
CA LYS A 243 8.26 -4.42 -29.45
C LYS A 243 7.49 -5.45 -30.29
N TYR A 244 6.40 -6.00 -29.78
CA TYR A 244 5.51 -6.92 -30.48
C TYR A 244 4.18 -6.27 -30.89
N GLY A 245 4.03 -4.96 -30.68
CA GLY A 245 2.82 -4.21 -30.99
C GLY A 245 1.72 -4.31 -29.92
N GLY A 246 1.98 -4.97 -28.80
CA GLY A 246 1.02 -5.16 -27.72
C GLY A 246 1.07 -4.07 -26.64
N LYS A 247 0.09 -4.13 -25.70
CA LYS A 247 -0.09 -3.19 -24.60
C LYS A 247 0.75 -3.52 -23.36
N GLY A 248 1.25 -4.75 -23.24
CA GLY A 248 2.00 -5.19 -22.06
C GLY A 248 3.37 -4.52 -21.98
N ASN A 249 3.70 -3.97 -20.80
CA ASN A 249 5.03 -3.45 -20.49
C ASN A 249 5.96 -4.62 -20.11
N LEU A 250 6.72 -5.09 -21.08
CA LEU A 250 7.59 -6.27 -20.93
C LEU A 250 8.70 -6.04 -19.91
N GLU A 251 9.20 -4.82 -19.82
CA GLU A 251 10.24 -4.42 -18.89
C GLU A 251 9.72 -4.44 -17.44
N ALA A 252 8.52 -3.89 -17.19
CA ALA A 252 7.88 -3.95 -15.88
C ALA A 252 7.53 -5.38 -15.47
N MET A 253 7.04 -6.21 -16.40
CA MET A 253 6.80 -7.64 -16.15
C MET A 253 8.09 -8.36 -15.71
N SER A 254 9.19 -8.11 -16.41
CA SER A 254 10.50 -8.69 -16.07
C SER A 254 10.98 -8.22 -14.69
N PHE A 255 10.81 -6.93 -14.41
CA PHE A 255 11.14 -6.34 -13.11
C PHE A 255 10.34 -7.01 -11.98
N LEU A 256 9.01 -7.11 -12.09
CA LEU A 256 8.14 -7.69 -11.07
C LEU A 256 8.47 -9.17 -10.81
N LYS A 257 8.68 -9.96 -11.87
CA LYS A 257 9.12 -11.36 -11.74
C LYS A 257 10.45 -11.47 -11.00
N HIS A 258 11.42 -10.64 -11.37
CA HIS A 258 12.74 -10.64 -10.73
C HIS A 258 12.63 -10.19 -9.26
N PHE A 259 11.88 -9.14 -8.97
CA PHE A 259 11.63 -8.68 -7.60
C PHE A 259 11.04 -9.80 -6.73
N ASN A 260 9.95 -10.43 -7.17
CA ASN A 260 9.28 -11.49 -6.41
C ASN A 260 10.17 -12.74 -6.24
N SER A 261 10.94 -13.11 -7.28
CA SER A 261 11.91 -14.20 -7.17
C SER A 261 13.01 -13.91 -6.14
N MET A 262 13.51 -12.66 -6.11
CA MET A 262 14.51 -12.23 -5.13
C MET A 262 13.93 -12.18 -3.72
N MET A 263 12.69 -11.71 -3.55
CA MET A 263 11.97 -11.70 -2.27
C MET A 263 11.80 -13.13 -1.74
N LYS A 264 11.24 -14.04 -2.54
CA LYS A 264 11.08 -15.46 -2.16
C LYS A 264 12.41 -16.10 -1.77
N LYS A 265 13.48 -15.83 -2.51
CA LYS A 265 14.80 -16.43 -2.27
C LYS A 265 15.48 -15.91 -1.02
N ARG A 266 15.38 -14.60 -0.75
CA ARG A 266 16.09 -13.94 0.33
C ARG A 266 15.29 -13.85 1.62
N PHE A 267 13.98 -13.65 1.49
CA PHE A 267 13.05 -13.41 2.58
C PHE A 267 11.78 -14.28 2.43
N PRO A 268 11.91 -15.62 2.48
CA PRO A 268 10.76 -16.52 2.30
C PRO A 268 9.67 -16.33 3.37
N GLN A 269 9.97 -15.63 4.45
CA GLN A 269 9.01 -15.26 5.51
C GLN A 269 8.16 -14.03 5.16
N ALA A 270 8.56 -13.24 4.16
CA ALA A 270 7.84 -12.03 3.78
C ALA A 270 6.92 -12.29 2.59
N VAL A 271 5.76 -11.66 2.60
CA VAL A 271 4.78 -11.74 1.53
C VAL A 271 4.86 -10.51 0.60
N THR A 272 4.56 -10.72 -0.69
CA THR A 272 4.33 -9.64 -1.64
C THR A 272 2.88 -9.68 -2.11
N ILE A 273 2.22 -8.53 -2.11
CA ILE A 273 0.78 -8.40 -2.38
C ILE A 273 0.62 -7.42 -3.54
N ALA A 274 -0.03 -7.83 -4.62
CA ALA A 274 -0.28 -6.96 -5.77
C ALA A 274 -1.62 -6.22 -5.63
N GLU A 275 -1.60 -4.89 -5.70
CA GLU A 275 -2.80 -4.16 -6.07
C GLU A 275 -2.88 -4.12 -7.60
N GLU A 276 -3.65 -5.06 -8.15
CA GLU A 276 -3.86 -5.21 -9.57
C GLU A 276 -5.37 -5.35 -9.84
N SER A 277 -5.95 -4.32 -10.45
CA SER A 277 -7.41 -4.15 -10.60
C SER A 277 -7.99 -4.76 -11.86
N THR A 278 -7.15 -5.36 -12.72
CA THR A 278 -7.59 -5.88 -14.02
C THR A 278 -7.66 -7.41 -14.03
N ALA A 279 -8.02 -7.96 -15.19
CA ALA A 279 -8.01 -9.40 -15.45
C ALA A 279 -6.65 -9.93 -15.92
N TRP A 280 -5.53 -9.26 -15.56
CA TRP A 280 -4.21 -9.79 -15.89
C TRP A 280 -4.01 -11.16 -15.24
N PRO A 281 -3.63 -12.20 -16.01
CA PRO A 281 -3.53 -13.55 -15.49
C PRO A 281 -2.21 -13.80 -14.75
N ASN A 282 -2.22 -14.79 -13.85
CA ASN A 282 -1.01 -15.31 -13.19
C ASN A 282 -0.24 -14.20 -12.45
N VAL A 283 -0.93 -13.34 -11.73
CA VAL A 283 -0.31 -12.30 -10.89
C VAL A 283 0.31 -12.94 -9.66
N SER A 284 -0.45 -13.76 -8.96
CA SER A 284 0.01 -14.50 -7.79
C SER A 284 0.42 -15.93 -8.11
N GLY A 285 1.36 -16.47 -7.33
CA GLY A 285 1.82 -17.85 -7.50
C GLY A 285 3.32 -17.99 -7.34
N ASP A 286 3.87 -19.11 -7.82
CA ASP A 286 5.30 -19.38 -7.72
C ASP A 286 6.09 -18.56 -8.75
N PRO A 287 7.00 -17.67 -8.33
CA PRO A 287 7.83 -16.88 -9.26
C PRO A 287 8.79 -17.72 -10.11
N ASP A 288 9.06 -18.95 -9.71
CA ASP A 288 9.88 -19.89 -10.50
C ASP A 288 9.07 -20.53 -11.66
N ASN A 289 7.75 -20.34 -11.66
CA ASN A 289 6.89 -20.67 -12.80
C ASN A 289 6.92 -19.53 -13.82
N GLY A 290 7.52 -19.76 -14.99
CA GLY A 290 7.88 -18.76 -15.99
C GLY A 290 6.78 -17.81 -16.47
N ASP A 291 5.50 -18.18 -16.35
CA ASP A 291 4.36 -17.36 -16.77
C ASP A 291 3.75 -16.52 -15.63
N CYS A 292 4.22 -16.71 -14.38
CA CYS A 292 3.70 -16.02 -13.20
C CYS A 292 4.50 -14.75 -12.89
N LEU A 293 3.84 -13.68 -12.40
CA LEU A 293 4.53 -12.51 -11.83
C LEU A 293 5.13 -12.78 -10.46
N GLY A 294 4.64 -13.81 -9.76
CA GLY A 294 5.25 -14.34 -8.55
C GLY A 294 4.85 -13.67 -7.26
N PHE A 295 3.81 -12.84 -7.24
CA PHE A 295 3.27 -12.31 -5.99
C PHE A 295 2.72 -13.42 -5.10
N THR A 296 2.82 -13.25 -3.78
CA THR A 296 2.19 -14.16 -2.84
C THR A 296 0.66 -14.06 -2.90
N PHE A 297 0.16 -12.81 -2.94
CA PHE A 297 -1.27 -12.52 -2.99
C PHE A 297 -1.59 -11.42 -4.00
N LYS A 298 -2.88 -11.36 -4.37
CA LYS A 298 -3.48 -10.30 -5.17
C LYS A 298 -4.71 -9.75 -4.47
N TRP A 299 -4.91 -8.43 -4.43
CA TRP A 299 -6.16 -7.82 -4.02
C TRP A 299 -7.29 -8.20 -5.00
N ASN A 300 -8.43 -8.62 -4.45
CA ASN A 300 -9.60 -8.95 -5.27
C ASN A 300 -10.47 -7.70 -5.49
N MET A 301 -10.02 -6.83 -6.38
CA MET A 301 -10.73 -5.59 -6.73
C MET A 301 -12.05 -5.87 -7.47
N GLY A 302 -12.12 -6.94 -8.25
CA GLY A 302 -13.35 -7.37 -8.92
C GLY A 302 -14.46 -7.75 -7.94
N TRP A 303 -14.12 -8.56 -6.93
CA TRP A 303 -15.04 -8.89 -5.85
C TRP A 303 -15.46 -7.62 -5.08
N MET A 304 -14.53 -6.76 -4.73
CA MET A 304 -14.80 -5.53 -3.99
C MET A 304 -15.80 -4.66 -4.73
N HIS A 305 -15.60 -4.44 -6.03
CA HIS A 305 -16.52 -3.65 -6.85
C HIS A 305 -17.94 -4.26 -6.89
N ASP A 306 -18.07 -5.52 -7.30
CA ASP A 306 -19.36 -6.19 -7.42
C ASP A 306 -20.08 -6.29 -6.07
N PHE A 307 -19.34 -6.59 -5.01
CA PHE A 307 -19.84 -6.70 -3.66
C PHE A 307 -20.37 -5.37 -3.12
N THR A 308 -19.61 -4.29 -3.24
CA THR A 308 -20.04 -2.96 -2.77
C THR A 308 -21.25 -2.45 -3.57
N GLU A 309 -21.25 -2.65 -4.89
CA GLU A 309 -22.41 -2.34 -5.73
C GLU A 309 -23.67 -3.13 -5.34
N TYR A 310 -23.52 -4.41 -4.97
CA TYR A 310 -24.64 -5.21 -4.47
C TYR A 310 -25.17 -4.68 -3.12
N MET A 311 -24.26 -4.37 -2.20
CA MET A 311 -24.62 -3.93 -0.84
C MET A 311 -25.28 -2.55 -0.81
N LYS A 312 -24.99 -1.67 -1.76
CA LYS A 312 -25.65 -0.37 -1.94
C LYS A 312 -27.10 -0.48 -2.39
N LEU A 313 -27.49 -1.61 -3.01
CA LEU A 313 -28.85 -1.76 -3.51
C LEU A 313 -29.86 -1.83 -2.37
N ASP A 314 -31.01 -1.16 -2.57
CA ASP A 314 -32.19 -1.42 -1.76
C ASP A 314 -32.48 -2.94 -1.75
N PRO A 315 -32.78 -3.55 -0.57
CA PRO A 315 -32.99 -4.98 -0.45
C PRO A 315 -34.00 -5.57 -1.42
N TYR A 316 -35.00 -4.78 -1.81
CA TYR A 316 -35.99 -5.20 -2.81
C TYR A 316 -35.39 -5.55 -4.17
N PHE A 317 -34.34 -4.81 -4.59
CA PHE A 317 -33.68 -5.01 -5.88
C PHE A 317 -32.59 -6.09 -5.86
N ARG A 318 -32.11 -6.49 -4.69
CA ARG A 318 -30.99 -7.46 -4.54
C ARG A 318 -31.32 -8.80 -5.20
N LYS A 319 -32.54 -9.28 -5.15
CA LYS A 319 -32.97 -10.53 -5.80
C LYS A 319 -32.74 -10.55 -7.31
N PHE A 320 -32.70 -9.40 -7.96
CA PHE A 320 -32.46 -9.30 -9.40
C PHE A 320 -30.95 -9.11 -9.74
N ASN A 321 -30.11 -8.94 -8.74
CA ASN A 321 -28.69 -8.67 -8.88
C ASN A 321 -27.80 -9.71 -8.18
N HIS A 322 -28.35 -10.88 -7.88
CA HIS A 322 -27.66 -11.92 -7.12
C HIS A 322 -26.33 -12.37 -7.77
N GLY A 323 -26.23 -12.26 -9.10
CA GLY A 323 -25.02 -12.52 -9.85
C GLY A 323 -23.80 -11.71 -9.36
N LYS A 324 -23.98 -10.45 -8.94
CA LYS A 324 -22.91 -9.62 -8.37
C LYS A 324 -22.28 -10.24 -7.10
N LEU A 325 -23.08 -10.97 -6.33
CA LEU A 325 -22.62 -11.63 -5.11
C LEU A 325 -21.91 -12.96 -5.38
N THR A 326 -22.34 -13.70 -6.41
CA THR A 326 -21.89 -15.07 -6.68
C THR A 326 -20.83 -15.18 -7.79
N PHE A 327 -20.72 -14.19 -8.66
CA PHE A 327 -19.79 -14.22 -9.79
C PHE A 327 -18.35 -14.44 -9.37
N SER A 328 -17.93 -13.80 -8.28
CA SER A 328 -16.57 -13.94 -7.75
C SER A 328 -16.18 -15.38 -7.38
N LEU A 329 -17.16 -16.25 -7.07
CA LEU A 329 -16.92 -17.66 -6.80
C LEU A 329 -16.40 -18.43 -8.02
N MET A 330 -16.70 -17.94 -9.25
CA MET A 330 -16.24 -18.54 -10.49
C MET A 330 -14.71 -18.45 -10.65
N TYR A 331 -14.09 -17.44 -10.05
CA TYR A 331 -12.64 -17.19 -10.15
C TYR A 331 -11.93 -17.14 -8.79
N ALA A 332 -12.62 -17.46 -7.69
CA ALA A 332 -12.11 -17.31 -6.33
C ALA A 332 -10.77 -18.02 -6.06
N TYR A 333 -10.43 -19.02 -6.88
CA TYR A 333 -9.21 -19.81 -6.76
C TYR A 333 -8.26 -19.67 -7.98
N SER A 334 -8.53 -18.70 -8.87
CA SER A 334 -7.63 -18.43 -10.01
C SER A 334 -6.34 -17.70 -9.58
N GLU A 335 -6.40 -17.00 -8.46
CA GLU A 335 -5.30 -16.30 -7.83
C GLU A 335 -5.36 -16.52 -6.30
N ASN A 336 -4.30 -16.18 -5.60
CA ASN A 336 -4.28 -16.14 -4.13
C ASN A 336 -4.86 -14.79 -3.66
N PHE A 337 -6.17 -14.73 -3.51
CA PHE A 337 -6.85 -13.46 -3.27
C PHE A 337 -6.86 -13.01 -1.81
N ILE A 338 -6.72 -11.68 -1.62
CA ILE A 338 -7.16 -10.96 -0.44
C ILE A 338 -8.43 -10.19 -0.81
N LEU A 339 -9.52 -10.41 -0.08
CA LEU A 339 -10.72 -9.60 -0.19
C LEU A 339 -10.49 -8.28 0.52
N VAL A 340 -10.66 -7.18 -0.19
CA VAL A 340 -10.30 -5.85 0.30
C VAL A 340 -11.51 -4.93 0.33
N LEU A 341 -11.65 -4.22 1.46
CA LEU A 341 -12.43 -3.01 1.58
C LEU A 341 -11.46 -1.93 2.07
N SER A 342 -10.67 -1.40 1.12
CA SER A 342 -9.53 -0.52 1.37
C SER A 342 -9.94 0.94 1.57
N HIS A 343 -8.94 1.79 1.81
CA HIS A 343 -9.08 3.24 1.90
C HIS A 343 -9.77 3.85 0.68
N ASP A 344 -9.51 3.35 -0.54
CA ASP A 344 -10.10 3.86 -1.77
C ASP A 344 -11.63 3.80 -1.81
N GLU A 345 -12.23 2.91 -1.03
CA GLU A 345 -13.68 2.75 -1.00
C GLU A 345 -14.38 3.75 -0.07
N VAL A 346 -13.67 4.50 0.73
CA VAL A 346 -14.25 5.39 1.77
C VAL A 346 -13.80 6.85 1.65
N VAL A 347 -13.43 7.27 0.44
CA VAL A 347 -12.97 8.62 0.09
C VAL A 347 -13.64 9.13 -1.18
N HIS A 348 -13.42 10.38 -1.52
CA HIS A 348 -13.80 11.00 -2.81
C HIS A 348 -15.29 10.87 -3.13
N LEU A 349 -16.16 11.19 -2.17
CA LEU A 349 -17.62 11.14 -2.29
C LEU A 349 -18.20 9.74 -2.53
N LYS A 350 -17.44 8.70 -2.18
CA LYS A 350 -17.91 7.29 -2.23
C LYS A 350 -18.72 6.88 -0.99
N CYS A 351 -18.83 7.71 0.02
CA CYS A 351 -19.36 7.45 1.37
C CYS A 351 -18.53 6.46 2.20
N SER A 352 -18.65 6.52 3.53
CA SER A 352 -18.13 5.46 4.40
C SER A 352 -18.82 4.12 4.11
N MET A 353 -18.28 2.99 4.56
CA MET A 353 -18.93 1.68 4.35
C MET A 353 -20.32 1.64 4.98
N LEU A 354 -20.50 2.22 6.18
CA LEU A 354 -21.82 2.34 6.80
C LEU A 354 -22.73 3.26 5.97
N GLY A 355 -22.20 4.40 5.47
CA GLY A 355 -22.91 5.35 4.62
C GLY A 355 -23.46 4.74 3.33
N LYS A 356 -22.72 3.79 2.74
CA LYS A 356 -23.14 3.06 1.52
C LYS A 356 -24.37 2.16 1.73
N MET A 357 -24.61 1.70 2.97
CA MET A 357 -25.71 0.78 3.26
C MET A 357 -27.06 1.49 3.12
N PRO A 358 -28.08 0.84 2.54
CA PRO A 358 -29.44 1.39 2.42
C PRO A 358 -30.22 1.35 3.74
N GLY A 359 -31.29 2.14 3.82
CA GLY A 359 -32.21 2.16 4.95
C GLY A 359 -31.89 3.21 6.00
N ASP A 360 -32.58 3.12 7.12
CA ASP A 360 -32.32 3.96 8.31
C ASP A 360 -31.07 3.52 9.08
N LYS A 361 -30.82 4.06 10.27
CA LYS A 361 -29.62 3.76 11.06
C LYS A 361 -29.51 2.27 11.38
N ASP A 362 -30.58 1.65 11.87
CA ASP A 362 -30.59 0.24 12.30
C ASP A 362 -30.43 -0.69 11.09
N ASP A 363 -31.07 -0.35 9.96
CA ASP A 363 -30.92 -1.07 8.70
C ASP A 363 -29.49 -1.01 8.19
N LYS A 364 -28.83 0.15 8.26
CA LYS A 364 -27.43 0.32 7.84
C LYS A 364 -26.49 -0.57 8.65
N PHE A 365 -26.59 -0.58 9.97
CA PHE A 365 -25.77 -1.45 10.82
C PHE A 365 -26.05 -2.92 10.56
N SER A 366 -27.32 -3.31 10.39
CA SER A 366 -27.69 -4.68 10.07
C SER A 366 -27.11 -5.13 8.71
N ASN A 367 -27.16 -4.25 7.70
CA ASN A 367 -26.55 -4.50 6.38
C ASN A 367 -25.02 -4.56 6.45
N LEU A 368 -24.37 -3.69 7.24
CA LEU A 368 -22.91 -3.70 7.38
C LEU A 368 -22.43 -4.98 8.08
N LYS A 369 -23.11 -5.42 9.14
CA LYS A 369 -22.83 -6.70 9.82
C LYS A 369 -23.00 -7.88 8.85
N LEU A 370 -24.07 -7.88 8.04
CA LEU A 370 -24.29 -8.90 7.01
C LEU A 370 -23.16 -8.89 5.97
N ALA A 371 -22.70 -7.70 5.55
CA ALA A 371 -21.61 -7.55 4.59
C ALA A 371 -20.32 -8.19 5.12
N TYR A 372 -19.96 -7.89 6.35
CA TYR A 372 -18.74 -8.45 6.95
C TYR A 372 -18.85 -9.95 7.22
N ALA A 373 -20.02 -10.44 7.64
CA ALA A 373 -20.26 -11.88 7.78
C ALA A 373 -20.10 -12.62 6.45
N TYR A 374 -20.63 -12.06 5.36
CA TYR A 374 -20.44 -12.62 4.02
C TYR A 374 -18.98 -12.59 3.58
N MET A 375 -18.29 -11.46 3.78
CA MET A 375 -16.86 -11.33 3.50
C MET A 375 -16.03 -12.37 4.26
N CYS A 376 -16.33 -12.59 5.55
CA CYS A 376 -15.64 -13.61 6.35
C CYS A 376 -15.83 -15.03 5.81
N GLY A 377 -17.05 -15.35 5.34
CA GLY A 377 -17.36 -16.67 4.77
C GLY A 377 -16.90 -16.90 3.33
N HIS A 378 -16.54 -15.85 2.59
CA HIS A 378 -16.09 -15.94 1.21
C HIS A 378 -14.61 -16.38 1.13
N PRO A 379 -14.18 -17.19 0.15
CA PRO A 379 -12.76 -17.56 -0.03
C PRO A 379 -11.83 -16.35 -0.17
N GLY A 380 -10.65 -16.45 0.43
CA GLY A 380 -9.59 -15.42 0.40
C GLY A 380 -9.25 -14.87 1.77
N LYS A 381 -8.09 -14.20 1.89
CA LYS A 381 -7.69 -13.43 3.08
C LYS A 381 -8.57 -12.18 3.18
N LYS A 382 -8.47 -11.42 4.27
CA LYS A 382 -9.37 -10.29 4.53
C LYS A 382 -8.58 -9.02 4.84
N LEU A 383 -9.04 -7.88 4.31
CA LEU A 383 -8.53 -6.56 4.64
C LEU A 383 -9.68 -5.58 4.88
N LEU A 384 -9.64 -4.87 6.00
CA LEU A 384 -10.50 -3.72 6.27
C LEU A 384 -9.63 -2.49 6.53
N PHE A 385 -10.02 -1.38 5.93
CA PHE A 385 -9.45 -0.08 6.27
C PHE A 385 -9.98 0.42 7.61
N MET A 386 -9.13 1.08 8.38
CA MET A 386 -9.41 1.63 9.70
C MET A 386 -10.72 2.43 9.77
N GLY A 387 -11.46 2.29 10.86
CA GLY A 387 -12.75 2.93 11.08
C GLY A 387 -13.97 2.17 10.52
N GLN A 388 -13.75 1.22 9.62
CA GLN A 388 -14.84 0.40 9.08
C GLN A 388 -15.35 -0.61 10.11
N GLU A 389 -14.49 -1.08 11.00
CA GLU A 389 -14.79 -2.09 12.03
C GLU A 389 -15.79 -1.61 13.07
N PHE A 390 -15.84 -0.31 13.35
CA PHE A 390 -16.87 0.27 14.21
C PHE A 390 -17.94 1.09 13.45
N GLY A 391 -17.92 1.04 12.11
CA GLY A 391 -18.97 1.66 11.29
C GLY A 391 -18.92 3.19 11.27
N GLN A 392 -17.73 3.79 11.08
CA GLN A 392 -17.59 5.23 10.98
C GLN A 392 -18.59 5.85 10.00
N TRP A 393 -19.23 6.98 10.39
CA TRP A 393 -20.20 7.69 9.54
C TRP A 393 -19.56 8.49 8.42
N ASN A 394 -18.51 9.23 8.75
CA ASN A 394 -17.84 10.11 7.81
C ASN A 394 -16.91 9.33 6.88
N GLU A 395 -16.74 9.82 5.67
CA GLU A 395 -15.61 9.40 4.84
C GLU A 395 -14.30 9.68 5.57
N TRP A 396 -13.29 8.85 5.26
CA TRP A 396 -11.96 9.07 5.78
C TRP A 396 -11.36 10.39 5.23
N SER A 397 -10.53 11.02 6.05
CA SER A 397 -9.70 12.16 5.70
C SER A 397 -8.37 12.05 6.43
N GLU A 398 -7.28 12.30 5.74
CA GLU A 398 -5.93 12.34 6.31
C GLU A 398 -5.73 13.48 7.30
N GLU A 399 -6.56 14.52 7.22
CA GLU A 399 -6.43 15.72 8.06
C GLU A 399 -6.94 15.53 9.50
N ARG A 400 -7.81 14.56 9.73
CA ARG A 400 -8.47 14.34 11.03
C ARG A 400 -8.33 12.90 11.49
N GLU A 401 -8.41 12.69 12.81
CA GLU A 401 -8.47 11.35 13.38
C GLU A 401 -9.80 10.67 13.07
N LEU A 402 -9.85 9.34 13.25
CA LEU A 402 -11.09 8.58 13.20
C LEU A 402 -12.10 9.13 14.22
N ASP A 403 -13.37 8.93 13.93
CA ASP A 403 -14.49 9.41 14.76
C ASP A 403 -14.66 8.57 16.03
N TRP A 404 -13.60 8.45 16.86
CA TRP A 404 -13.57 7.61 18.08
C TRP A 404 -14.70 7.89 19.07
N TYR A 405 -15.27 9.10 19.05
CA TYR A 405 -16.43 9.46 19.88
C TYR A 405 -17.69 8.64 19.56
N LEU A 406 -17.73 8.00 18.38
CA LEU A 406 -18.85 7.14 18.00
C LEU A 406 -18.94 5.88 18.87
N LEU A 407 -17.84 5.46 19.48
CA LEU A 407 -17.84 4.31 20.40
C LEU A 407 -18.61 4.56 21.70
N ASP A 408 -19.03 5.81 21.98
CA ASP A 408 -19.97 6.11 23.07
C ASP A 408 -21.42 5.72 22.72
N ASP A 409 -21.72 5.39 21.45
CA ASP A 409 -23.02 4.91 20.99
C ASP A 409 -22.96 3.38 20.82
N GLU A 410 -23.85 2.66 21.54
CA GLU A 410 -23.89 1.18 21.53
C GLU A 410 -24.06 0.56 20.14
N SER A 411 -24.49 1.32 19.13
CA SER A 411 -24.64 0.84 17.76
C SER A 411 -23.30 0.62 17.06
N HIS A 412 -22.28 1.40 17.45
CA HIS A 412 -20.95 1.39 16.90
C HIS A 412 -20.03 0.44 17.67
#